data_7a663056d8ef34ba12177873a699ea39
#
_entry.id   7a663056d8ef34ba12177873a699ea39
#
_cell.length_a   1.000
_cell.length_b   1.000
_cell.length_c   1.000
_cell.angle_alpha   90.00
_cell.angle_beta   90.00
_cell.angle_gamma   90.00
#
_symmetry.space_group_name_H-M   'P 1'
#
loop_
_entity.id
_entity.type
_entity.pdbx_description
1 polymer ?
#
loop_
_entity_poly.entity_id
_entity_poly.type
_entity_poly.pdbx_seq_one_letter_code
_entity_poly.pdbx_strand_id
1 'polypeptide(L)' 'MWPPHIEQIFIDIMVDEQQKGNMVHGVFKAKTWLSITKTLNEQIGKTLLPKQVKDKHNRLRQK' A
#
# COMPACT_ATOMS: atom_id res chain seq x y z
N MET A 1 7.90 -4.86 -12.02
CA MET A 1 8.30 -5.48 -10.73
C MET A 1 8.82 -4.40 -9.78
N TRP A 2 8.44 -4.49 -8.52
CA TRP A 2 8.86 -3.49 -7.54
C TRP A 2 10.21 -3.87 -6.94
N PRO A 3 11.13 -2.90 -6.81
CA PRO A 3 12.39 -3.15 -6.10
C PRO A 3 12.12 -3.52 -4.63
N PRO A 4 12.98 -4.35 -4.01
CA PRO A 4 12.76 -4.79 -2.63
C PRO A 4 12.63 -3.65 -1.62
N HIS A 5 13.39 -2.57 -1.76
CA HIS A 5 13.32 -1.46 -0.82
C HIS A 5 11.99 -0.70 -0.92
N ILE A 6 11.41 -0.60 -2.12
CA ILE A 6 10.11 0.04 -2.32
C ILE A 6 9.01 -0.86 -1.78
N GLU A 7 9.13 -2.16 -1.99
CA GLU A 7 8.19 -3.13 -1.44
C GLU A 7 8.16 -3.06 0.09
N GLN A 8 9.32 -2.92 0.73
CA GLN A 8 9.40 -2.81 2.17
C GLN A 8 8.74 -1.53 2.67
N ILE A 9 8.95 -0.42 1.99
CA ILE A 9 8.29 0.85 2.33
C ILE A 9 6.78 0.70 2.25
N PHE A 10 6.30 0.05 1.20
CA PHE A 10 4.88 -0.20 1.02
C PHE A 10 4.31 -1.05 2.16
N ILE A 11 5.02 -2.12 2.54
CA ILE A 11 4.58 -2.99 3.64
C ILE A 11 4.52 -2.21 4.94
N ASP A 12 5.51 -1.38 5.22
CA ASP A 12 5.55 -0.56 6.43
C ASP A 12 4.36 0.40 6.49
N ILE A 13 4.00 1.00 5.35
CA ILE A 13 2.85 1.90 5.27
C ILE A 13 1.55 1.13 5.54
N MET A 14 1.42 -0.07 4.98
CA MET A 14 0.23 -0.89 5.20
C MET A 14 0.09 -1.29 6.67
N VAL A 15 1.20 -1.67 7.31
CA VAL A 15 1.19 -2.03 8.73
C VAL A 15 0.75 -0.83 9.57
N ASP A 16 1.26 0.36 9.26
CA ASP A 16 0.88 1.57 9.97
C ASP A 16 -0.62 1.85 9.86
N GLU A 17 -1.18 1.74 8.66
CA GLU A 17 -2.61 1.94 8.45
C GLU A 17 -3.45 0.89 9.17
N GLN A 18 -2.97 -0.35 9.22
CA GLN A 18 -3.64 -1.41 9.94
C GLN A 18 -3.69 -1.12 11.44
N GLN A 19 -2.59 -0.62 11.99
CA GLN A 19 -2.50 -0.28 13.40
C GLN A 19 -3.43 0.88 13.75
N LYS A 20 -3.70 1.76 12.82
CA LYS A 20 -4.65 2.86 13.01
C LYS A 20 -6.10 2.40 12.94
N GLY A 21 -6.35 1.13 12.63
CA GLY A 21 -7.69 0.58 12.54
C GLY A 21 -8.39 0.86 11.20
N ASN A 22 -7.62 1.17 10.16
CA ASN A 22 -8.18 1.49 8.85
C ASN A 22 -8.45 0.26 7.99
N MET A 23 -8.13 -0.93 8.50
CA MET A 23 -8.45 -2.19 7.82
C MET A 23 -9.71 -2.79 8.42
N VAL A 24 -10.71 -3.04 7.59
CA VAL A 24 -11.98 -3.62 8.00
C VAL A 24 -12.14 -4.96 7.32
N HIS A 25 -12.35 -6.02 8.10
CA HIS A 25 -12.50 -7.39 7.60
C HIS A 25 -11.35 -7.81 6.66
N GLY A 26 -10.13 -7.39 7.01
CA GLY A 26 -8.95 -7.73 6.21
C GLY A 26 -8.79 -6.93 4.93
N VAL A 27 -9.59 -5.88 4.73
CA VAL A 27 -9.58 -5.07 3.51
C VAL A 27 -9.50 -3.60 3.85
N PHE A 28 -8.65 -2.86 3.14
CA PHE A 28 -8.60 -1.40 3.25
C PHE A 28 -9.72 -0.76 2.43
N LYS A 29 -10.28 0.32 2.95
CA LYS A 29 -11.27 1.10 2.22
C LYS A 29 -10.62 1.86 1.06
N ALA A 30 -11.42 2.27 0.07
CA ALA A 30 -10.90 3.02 -1.08
C ALA A 30 -10.17 4.29 -0.64
N LYS A 31 -10.71 4.99 0.33
CA LYS A 31 -10.10 6.19 0.91
C LYS A 31 -8.71 5.90 1.47
N THR A 32 -8.57 4.76 2.15
CA THR A 32 -7.31 4.33 2.73
C THR A 32 -6.31 4.01 1.63
N TRP A 33 -6.74 3.38 0.54
CA TRP A 33 -5.87 3.10 -0.59
C TRP A 33 -5.31 4.38 -1.21
N LEU A 34 -6.13 5.43 -1.32
CA LEU A 34 -5.67 6.72 -1.82
C LEU A 34 -4.59 7.30 -0.90
N SER A 35 -4.80 7.20 0.40
CA SER A 35 -3.84 7.67 1.40
C SER A 35 -2.54 6.89 1.33
N ILE A 36 -2.62 5.56 1.25
CA ILE A 36 -1.44 4.69 1.13
C ILE A 36 -0.65 5.05 -0.12
N THR A 37 -1.34 5.19 -1.25
CA THR A 37 -0.70 5.53 -2.53
C THR A 37 0.02 6.87 -2.45
N LYS A 38 -0.63 7.87 -1.88
CA LYS A 38 -0.04 9.20 -1.73
C LYS A 38 1.22 9.16 -0.88
N THR A 39 1.15 8.51 0.26
CA THR A 39 2.29 8.41 1.17
C THR A 39 3.45 7.67 0.51
N LEU A 40 3.16 6.57 -0.17
CA LEU A 40 4.18 5.80 -0.88
C LEU A 40 4.86 6.65 -1.96
N ASN A 41 4.05 7.34 -2.78
CA ASN A 41 4.60 8.18 -3.84
C ASN A 41 5.51 9.29 -3.31
N GLU A 42 5.14 9.88 -2.19
CA GLU A 42 5.95 10.91 -1.56
C GLU A 42 7.29 10.36 -1.11
N GLN A 43 7.32 9.15 -0.58
CA GLN A 43 8.54 8.55 -0.06
C GLN A 43 9.47 8.04 -1.17
N ILE A 44 8.93 7.56 -2.26
CA ILE A 44 9.73 6.98 -3.34
C ILE A 44 9.95 7.93 -4.51
N GLY A 45 9.30 9.08 -4.51
CA GLY A 45 9.44 10.07 -5.57
C GLY A 45 8.86 9.63 -6.92
N LYS A 46 7.82 8.80 -6.90
CA LYS A 46 7.16 8.31 -8.11
C LYS A 46 5.68 8.64 -8.08
N THR A 47 5.00 8.41 -9.20
CA THR A 47 3.56 8.65 -9.33
C THR A 47 2.87 7.35 -9.69
N LEU A 48 2.66 6.50 -8.70
CA LEU A 48 1.90 5.26 -8.87
C LEU A 48 0.41 5.55 -8.76
N LEU A 49 -0.40 4.76 -9.45
CA LEU A 49 -1.85 4.85 -9.35
C LEU A 49 -2.35 3.93 -8.23
N PRO A 50 -3.45 4.28 -7.57
CA PRO A 50 -4.03 3.41 -6.53
C PRO A 50 -4.27 1.99 -7.01
N LYS A 51 -4.65 1.81 -8.26
CA LYS A 51 -4.86 0.50 -8.86
C LYS A 51 -3.59 -0.34 -8.83
N GLN A 52 -2.45 0.27 -9.15
CA GLN A 52 -1.16 -0.43 -9.15
C GLN A 52 -0.77 -0.87 -7.74
N VAL A 53 -1.00 0.00 -6.77
CA VAL A 53 -0.71 -0.28 -5.37
C VAL A 53 -1.59 -1.42 -4.86
N LYS A 54 -2.87 -1.38 -5.19
CA LYS A 54 -3.83 -2.41 -4.80
C LYS A 54 -3.49 -3.76 -5.44
N ASP A 55 -3.08 -3.76 -6.70
CA ASP A 55 -2.66 -4.97 -7.40
C ASP A 55 -1.43 -5.59 -6.73
N LYS A 56 -0.47 -4.77 -6.32
CA LYS A 56 0.71 -5.26 -5.60
C LYS A 56 0.31 -5.91 -4.28
N HIS A 57 -0.61 -5.31 -3.56
CA HIS A 57 -1.11 -5.89 -2.31
C HIS A 57 -1.75 -7.27 -2.56
N ASN A 58 -2.55 -7.37 -3.60
CA ASN A 58 -3.20 -8.64 -3.95
C ASN A 58 -2.16 -9.72 -4.27
N ARG A 59 -1.10 -9.37 -4.98
CA ARG A 59 -0.02 -10.31 -5.29
C ARG A 59 0.71 -10.78 -4.06
N LEU A 60 0.93 -9.89 -3.09
CA LEU A 60 1.59 -10.25 -1.84
C LEU A 60 0.73 -11.22 -1.01
N ARG A 61 -0.59 -11.15 -1.16
CA ARG A 61 -1.51 -12.04 -0.46
C ARG A 61 -1.58 -13.43 -1.09
N GLN A 62 -1.27 -13.53 -2.37
CA GLN A 62 -1.29 -14.79 -3.09
C GLN A 62 0.06 -15.48 -2.95
N LYS A 63 0.09 -16.53 -2.18
CA LYS A 63 1.28 -17.35 -2.02
C LYS A 63 0.99 -18.77 -2.41
#